data_d008aa150708b6edc38dd218ab00f557
#
_entry.id   d008aa150708b6edc38dd218ab00f557
#
_cell.length_a   1.000
_cell.length_b   1.000
_cell.length_c   1.000
_cell.angle_alpha   90.00
_cell.angle_beta   90.00
_cell.angle_gamma   90.00
#
_symmetry.space_group_name_H-M   'P 1'
#
loop_
_entity.id
_entity.type
_entity.pdbx_description
1 polymer ?
#
loop_
_entity_poly.entity_id
_entity_poly.type
_entity_poly.pdbx_seq_one_letter_code
_entity_poly.pdbx_strand_id
1 'polypeptide(L)'
;APLKNQRRFSKEEIEEKIAELKKDSSLSQKEIKEKENALLKSNKKLSGKEIKERVEEMLRLTGLEDKEKAYPSQLSGGQKQRVAIARALVGRPKILLCDEATSALDPNTTTQIIELLRSLQEKLKLTVVMITHQMEVVKSICNKVAVMEEGKIVEEGSLVEVFSEPKSSITKEFREKTLYRKEAIALAEKNKRNLYELTFIGEKANDPAIMDLVRNYPVEVSILFGNIEILSAVPFGTLTIDMKGEGKDILDAVAYLKSRDIKVEELGGQEIAG
;
A
#
# COMPACT_ATOMS: atom_id res chain seq x y z
N ALA A 1 6.24 31.48 3.06
CA ALA A 1 6.07 30.66 1.86
C ALA A 1 7.35 29.86 1.63
N PRO A 2 7.29 28.52 1.53
CA PRO A 2 8.48 27.66 1.46
C PRO A 2 9.38 27.93 0.24
N LEU A 3 8.84 28.48 -0.83
CA LEU A 3 9.60 28.70 -2.08
C LEU A 3 10.50 29.94 -2.10
N LYS A 4 10.22 30.98 -1.29
CA LYS A 4 10.97 32.25 -1.38
C LYS A 4 12.46 32.14 -1.02
N ASN A 5 12.82 31.17 -0.17
CA ASN A 5 14.19 30.97 0.32
C ASN A 5 14.76 29.59 -0.01
N GLN A 6 14.05 28.78 -0.82
CA GLN A 6 14.46 27.43 -1.12
C GLN A 6 15.65 27.46 -2.11
N ARG A 7 16.80 27.05 -1.63
CA ARG A 7 17.92 26.59 -2.43
C ARG A 7 17.99 25.08 -2.32
N ARG A 8 18.42 24.41 -3.36
CA ARG A 8 18.54 22.94 -3.38
C ARG A 8 19.68 22.46 -2.49
N PHE A 9 20.75 23.27 -2.39
CA PHE A 9 21.95 22.98 -1.62
C PHE A 9 22.42 24.24 -0.87
N SER A 10 23.12 24.09 0.26
CA SER A 10 23.85 25.17 0.93
C SER A 10 25.00 25.64 0.06
N LYS A 11 25.65 26.71 0.46
CA LYS A 11 26.89 27.18 -0.27
C LYS A 11 28.00 26.14 -0.14
N GLU A 12 28.19 25.60 1.06
CA GLU A 12 29.20 24.61 1.36
C GLU A 12 28.99 23.33 0.54
N GLU A 13 27.77 22.81 0.49
CA GLU A 13 27.41 21.63 -0.31
C GLU A 13 27.63 21.83 -1.81
N ILE A 14 27.46 23.06 -2.33
CA ILE A 14 27.73 23.37 -3.73
C ILE A 14 29.22 23.38 -4.00
N GLU A 15 30.01 24.03 -3.12
CA GLU A 15 31.46 24.08 -3.24
C GLU A 15 32.08 22.68 -3.19
N GLU A 16 31.56 21.81 -2.31
CA GLU A 16 31.95 20.39 -2.21
C GLU A 16 31.67 19.64 -3.51
N LYS A 17 30.42 19.74 -4.02
CA LYS A 17 30.02 19.09 -5.28
C LYS A 17 30.81 19.60 -6.49
N ILE A 18 31.14 20.88 -6.55
CA ILE A 18 31.99 21.44 -7.60
C ILE A 18 33.40 20.88 -7.47
N ALA A 19 33.92 20.76 -6.23
CA ALA A 19 35.25 20.20 -5.99
C ALA A 19 35.31 18.71 -6.40
N GLU A 20 34.25 17.93 -6.13
CA GLU A 20 34.12 16.54 -6.59
C GLU A 20 34.13 16.45 -8.12
N LEU A 21 33.32 17.29 -8.81
CA LEU A 21 33.30 17.34 -10.28
C LEU A 21 34.65 17.65 -10.89
N LYS A 22 35.45 18.52 -10.25
CA LYS A 22 36.79 18.88 -10.70
C LYS A 22 37.87 17.80 -10.44
N LYS A 23 37.59 16.88 -9.52
CA LYS A 23 38.47 15.73 -9.24
C LYS A 23 38.18 14.52 -10.14
N ASP A 24 37.04 14.51 -10.83
CA ASP A 24 36.67 13.41 -11.73
C ASP A 24 37.51 13.43 -13.01
N SER A 25 38.53 12.58 -13.04
CA SER A 25 39.45 12.44 -14.18
C SER A 25 38.80 11.87 -15.44
N SER A 26 37.58 11.38 -15.37
CA SER A 26 36.85 10.86 -16.54
C SER A 26 36.16 11.96 -17.36
N LEU A 27 36.05 13.18 -16.81
CA LEU A 27 35.37 14.31 -17.44
C LEU A 27 36.34 15.29 -18.09
N SER A 28 36.01 15.74 -19.29
CA SER A 28 36.72 16.84 -19.95
C SER A 28 36.44 18.18 -19.24
N GLN A 29 37.33 19.14 -19.39
CA GLN A 29 37.17 20.50 -18.84
C GLN A 29 35.85 21.16 -19.29
N LYS A 30 35.41 20.89 -20.51
CA LYS A 30 34.16 21.40 -21.06
C LYS A 30 32.94 20.80 -20.32
N GLU A 31 32.92 19.49 -20.11
CA GLU A 31 31.89 18.79 -19.37
C GLU A 31 31.81 19.19 -17.91
N ILE A 32 32.96 19.38 -17.25
CA ILE A 32 33.03 19.89 -15.88
C ILE A 32 32.36 21.27 -15.81
N LYS A 33 32.71 22.19 -16.72
CA LYS A 33 32.15 23.54 -16.76
C LYS A 33 30.65 23.57 -17.06
N GLU A 34 30.16 22.67 -17.93
CA GLU A 34 28.75 22.52 -18.21
C GLU A 34 27.98 21.98 -16.99
N LYS A 35 28.51 20.98 -16.28
CA LYS A 35 27.94 20.43 -15.06
C LYS A 35 27.97 21.44 -13.90
N GLU A 36 29.03 22.18 -13.74
CA GLU A 36 29.17 23.27 -12.75
C GLU A 36 28.09 24.35 -12.99
N ASN A 37 27.96 24.81 -14.23
CA ASN A 37 26.95 25.80 -14.61
C ASN A 37 25.52 25.27 -14.40
N ALA A 38 25.26 24.00 -14.72
CA ALA A 38 23.98 23.36 -14.48
C ALA A 38 23.65 23.26 -12.97
N LEU A 39 24.68 22.95 -12.12
CA LEU A 39 24.54 22.88 -10.67
C LEU A 39 24.23 24.26 -10.08
N LEU A 40 24.99 25.29 -10.46
CA LEU A 40 24.74 26.65 -10.04
C LEU A 40 23.38 27.19 -10.48
N LYS A 41 22.98 26.91 -11.72
CA LYS A 41 21.65 27.27 -12.25
C LYS A 41 20.53 26.57 -11.49
N SER A 42 20.70 25.30 -11.15
CA SER A 42 19.71 24.54 -10.38
C SER A 42 19.56 25.02 -8.93
N ASN A 43 20.57 25.70 -8.39
CA ASN A 43 20.58 26.26 -7.03
C ASN A 43 20.19 27.75 -6.95
N LYS A 44 19.90 28.38 -8.08
CA LYS A 44 19.42 29.76 -8.10
C LYS A 44 18.06 29.89 -7.42
N LYS A 45 17.85 30.98 -6.66
CA LYS A 45 16.52 31.31 -6.12
C LYS A 45 15.52 31.43 -7.25
N LEU A 46 14.34 30.87 -7.04
CA LEU A 46 13.24 31.01 -7.99
C LEU A 46 12.79 32.45 -8.13
N SER A 47 12.53 32.88 -9.34
CA SER A 47 11.90 34.17 -9.63
C SER A 47 10.44 34.18 -9.18
N GLY A 48 9.85 35.36 -9.00
CA GLY A 48 8.44 35.49 -8.67
C GLY A 48 7.51 34.82 -9.66
N LYS A 49 7.88 34.82 -10.95
CA LYS A 49 7.13 34.15 -12.04
C LYS A 49 7.20 32.64 -11.89
N GLU A 50 8.38 32.07 -11.69
CA GLU A 50 8.55 30.63 -11.48
C GLU A 50 7.83 30.12 -10.21
N ILE A 51 7.82 30.94 -9.17
CA ILE A 51 7.05 30.62 -7.94
C ILE A 51 5.56 30.55 -8.24
N LYS A 52 5.02 31.52 -8.97
CA LYS A 52 3.60 31.56 -9.35
C LYS A 52 3.23 30.36 -10.22
N GLU A 53 3.99 30.07 -11.26
CA GLU A 53 3.78 28.91 -12.12
C GLU A 53 3.78 27.59 -11.34
N ARG A 54 4.68 27.40 -10.38
CA ARG A 54 4.69 26.20 -9.52
C ARG A 54 3.49 26.10 -8.60
N VAL A 55 3.03 27.21 -8.06
CA VAL A 55 1.82 27.23 -7.22
C VAL A 55 0.60 26.85 -8.07
N GLU A 56 0.45 27.44 -9.23
CA GLU A 56 -0.64 27.14 -10.17
C GLU A 56 -0.61 25.67 -10.61
N GLU A 57 0.59 25.13 -10.91
CA GLU A 57 0.78 23.71 -11.22
C GLU A 57 0.29 22.80 -10.06
N MET A 58 0.67 23.11 -8.82
CA MET A 58 0.26 22.32 -7.67
C MET A 58 -1.23 22.42 -7.37
N LEU A 59 -1.82 23.60 -7.50
CA LEU A 59 -3.27 23.77 -7.36
C LEU A 59 -4.03 22.92 -8.37
N ARG A 60 -3.61 22.93 -9.66
CA ARG A 60 -4.18 22.10 -10.70
C ARG A 60 -4.03 20.60 -10.42
N LEU A 61 -2.83 20.16 -10.03
CA LEU A 61 -2.57 18.75 -9.73
C LEU A 61 -3.40 18.25 -8.54
N THR A 62 -3.78 19.13 -7.62
CA THR A 62 -4.57 18.78 -6.43
C THR A 62 -6.06 19.13 -6.56
N GLY A 63 -6.49 19.70 -7.71
CA GLY A 63 -7.89 20.07 -7.98
C GLY A 63 -8.38 21.20 -7.07
N LEU A 64 -7.55 22.25 -6.91
CA LEU A 64 -7.83 23.40 -6.03
C LEU A 64 -7.69 24.75 -6.76
N GLU A 65 -7.79 24.78 -8.09
CA GLU A 65 -7.62 26.01 -8.88
C GLU A 65 -8.60 27.11 -8.47
N ASP A 66 -9.83 26.73 -8.16
CA ASP A 66 -10.89 27.65 -7.70
C ASP A 66 -10.70 28.15 -6.27
N LYS A 67 -9.76 27.58 -5.53
CA LYS A 67 -9.48 27.89 -4.13
C LYS A 67 -8.19 28.70 -3.91
N GLU A 68 -7.55 29.21 -4.97
CA GLU A 68 -6.29 29.99 -4.87
C GLU A 68 -6.36 31.13 -3.83
N LYS A 69 -7.51 31.81 -3.76
CA LYS A 69 -7.73 32.97 -2.86
C LYS A 69 -8.47 32.62 -1.57
N ALA A 70 -8.83 31.35 -1.36
CA ALA A 70 -9.57 30.94 -0.18
C ALA A 70 -8.71 30.93 1.08
N TYR A 71 -9.29 31.33 2.20
CA TYR A 71 -8.67 31.18 3.50
C TYR A 71 -8.87 29.77 4.06
N PRO A 72 -7.97 29.28 4.93
CA PRO A 72 -8.08 27.94 5.52
C PRO A 72 -9.40 27.64 6.21
N SER A 73 -10.05 28.66 6.81
CA SER A 73 -11.37 28.54 7.44
C SER A 73 -12.51 28.26 6.46
N GLN A 74 -12.32 28.55 5.18
CA GLN A 74 -13.30 28.35 4.09
C GLN A 74 -13.14 26.99 3.40
N LEU A 75 -12.16 26.18 3.81
CA LEU A 75 -11.85 24.90 3.19
C LEU A 75 -12.42 23.74 4.02
N SER A 76 -12.97 22.73 3.34
CA SER A 76 -13.34 21.45 3.97
C SER A 76 -12.11 20.68 4.47
N GLY A 77 -12.30 19.64 5.27
CA GLY A 77 -11.22 18.78 5.76
C GLY A 77 -10.38 18.18 4.61
N GLY A 78 -11.05 17.63 3.61
CA GLY A 78 -10.37 17.08 2.42
C GLY A 78 -9.64 18.14 1.60
N GLN A 79 -10.20 19.35 1.45
CA GLN A 79 -9.52 20.46 0.79
C GLN A 79 -8.29 20.92 1.57
N LYS A 80 -8.35 20.99 2.90
CA LYS A 80 -7.19 21.28 3.74
C LYS A 80 -6.09 20.23 3.54
N GLN A 81 -6.46 18.96 3.44
CA GLN A 81 -5.51 17.87 3.18
C GLN A 81 -4.87 18.00 1.79
N ARG A 82 -5.65 18.31 0.75
CA ARG A 82 -5.12 18.59 -0.60
C ARG A 82 -4.15 19.77 -0.61
N VAL A 83 -4.42 20.83 0.16
CA VAL A 83 -3.49 21.97 0.36
C VAL A 83 -2.20 21.51 1.06
N ALA A 84 -2.28 20.65 2.06
CA ALA A 84 -1.10 20.10 2.75
C ALA A 84 -0.22 19.29 1.78
N ILE A 85 -0.84 18.45 0.96
CA ILE A 85 -0.15 17.68 -0.09
C ILE A 85 0.50 18.63 -1.11
N ALA A 86 -0.24 19.61 -1.65
CA ALA A 86 0.28 20.60 -2.60
C ALA A 86 1.49 21.35 -2.02
N ARG A 87 1.41 21.74 -0.75
CA ARG A 87 2.51 22.43 -0.03
C ARG A 87 3.76 21.54 0.12
N ALA A 88 3.57 20.24 0.36
CA ALA A 88 4.69 19.31 0.45
C ALA A 88 5.36 19.10 -0.92
N LEU A 89 4.57 19.07 -2.00
CA LEU A 89 5.04 18.77 -3.36
C LEU A 89 5.62 19.97 -4.11
N VAL A 90 5.30 21.22 -3.71
CA VAL A 90 5.75 22.42 -4.42
C VAL A 90 7.28 22.53 -4.52
N GLY A 91 8.00 21.91 -3.59
CA GLY A 91 9.47 21.79 -3.59
C GLY A 91 10.02 20.72 -4.53
N ARG A 92 9.16 19.97 -5.23
CA ARG A 92 9.53 18.82 -6.09
C ARG A 92 10.38 17.77 -5.36
N PRO A 93 9.93 17.27 -4.21
CA PRO A 93 10.62 16.21 -3.50
C PRO A 93 10.60 14.90 -4.31
N LYS A 94 11.53 13.99 -4.03
CA LYS A 94 11.51 12.63 -4.56
C LYS A 94 10.70 11.68 -3.66
N ILE A 95 10.59 12.02 -2.38
CA ILE A 95 9.91 11.22 -1.36
C ILE A 95 8.85 12.11 -0.69
N LEU A 96 7.64 11.60 -0.58
CA LEU A 96 6.54 12.21 0.16
C LEU A 96 6.25 11.34 1.39
N LEU A 97 6.36 11.94 2.58
CA LEU A 97 6.00 11.30 3.84
C LEU A 97 4.57 11.71 4.20
N CYS A 98 3.71 10.74 4.43
CA CYS A 98 2.33 10.90 4.84
C CYS A 98 2.14 10.24 6.20
N ASP A 99 1.97 11.03 7.24
CA ASP A 99 1.67 10.56 8.59
C ASP A 99 0.18 10.74 8.85
N GLU A 100 -0.55 9.63 9.00
CA GLU A 100 -1.99 9.57 9.22
C GLU A 100 -2.83 10.51 8.32
N ALA A 101 -2.46 10.63 7.05
CA ALA A 101 -3.02 11.62 6.12
C ALA A 101 -4.54 11.53 5.92
N THR A 102 -5.18 10.46 6.38
CA THR A 102 -6.61 10.17 6.19
C THR A 102 -7.38 9.91 7.49
N SER A 103 -6.73 9.92 8.65
CA SER A 103 -7.31 9.50 9.93
C SER A 103 -8.52 10.34 10.39
N ALA A 104 -8.57 11.62 10.01
CA ALA A 104 -9.63 12.56 10.38
C ALA A 104 -10.65 12.81 9.25
N LEU A 105 -10.65 11.98 8.21
CA LEU A 105 -11.52 12.13 7.05
C LEU A 105 -12.61 11.06 7.02
N ASP A 106 -13.75 11.41 6.43
CA ASP A 106 -14.79 10.43 6.12
C ASP A 106 -14.34 9.46 5.02
N PRO A 107 -14.96 8.28 4.89
CA PRO A 107 -14.54 7.25 3.94
C PRO A 107 -14.48 7.72 2.47
N ASN A 108 -15.45 8.53 2.02
CA ASN A 108 -15.49 9.02 0.65
C ASN A 108 -14.33 10.01 0.39
N THR A 109 -14.08 10.91 1.32
CA THR A 109 -12.95 11.85 1.23
C THR A 109 -11.62 11.11 1.30
N THR A 110 -11.52 10.07 2.15
CA THR A 110 -10.34 9.19 2.22
C THR A 110 -10.03 8.58 0.86
N THR A 111 -11.02 7.97 0.20
CA THR A 111 -10.86 7.39 -1.14
C THR A 111 -10.34 8.43 -2.14
N GLN A 112 -10.92 9.63 -2.15
CA GLN A 112 -10.47 10.72 -3.04
C GLN A 112 -9.02 11.15 -2.78
N ILE A 113 -8.57 11.18 -1.52
CA ILE A 113 -7.18 11.52 -1.18
C ILE A 113 -6.22 10.42 -1.62
N ILE A 114 -6.60 9.15 -1.47
CA ILE A 114 -5.80 8.01 -1.92
C ILE A 114 -5.66 8.00 -3.45
N GLU A 115 -6.74 8.22 -4.19
CA GLU A 115 -6.71 8.34 -5.66
C GLU A 115 -5.83 9.50 -6.11
N LEU A 116 -5.92 10.64 -5.42
CA LEU A 116 -5.05 11.78 -5.67
C LEU A 116 -3.58 11.42 -5.47
N LEU A 117 -3.22 10.79 -4.34
CA LEU A 117 -1.85 10.37 -4.04
C LEU A 117 -1.31 9.39 -5.09
N ARG A 118 -2.12 8.43 -5.55
CA ARG A 118 -1.77 7.50 -6.63
C ARG A 118 -1.48 8.26 -7.93
N SER A 119 -2.39 9.14 -8.34
CA SER A 119 -2.21 9.98 -9.55
C SER A 119 -0.95 10.85 -9.48
N LEU A 120 -0.65 11.42 -8.32
CA LEU A 120 0.54 12.23 -8.10
C LEU A 120 1.82 11.39 -8.12
N GLN A 121 1.79 10.19 -7.52
CA GLN A 121 2.89 9.24 -7.54
C GLN A 121 3.25 8.86 -8.98
N GLU A 122 2.27 8.52 -9.81
CA GLU A 122 2.46 8.17 -11.22
C GLU A 122 3.00 9.34 -12.05
N LYS A 123 2.38 10.52 -11.92
CA LYS A 123 2.73 11.72 -12.70
C LYS A 123 4.09 12.29 -12.34
N LEU A 124 4.41 12.32 -11.06
CA LEU A 124 5.62 12.96 -10.54
C LEU A 124 6.75 11.96 -10.24
N LYS A 125 6.51 10.65 -10.44
CA LYS A 125 7.46 9.55 -10.12
C LYS A 125 7.97 9.62 -8.68
N LEU A 126 7.04 9.84 -7.74
CA LEU A 126 7.34 9.96 -6.32
C LEU A 126 7.47 8.58 -5.66
N THR A 127 8.30 8.51 -4.63
CA THR A 127 8.17 7.48 -3.60
C THR A 127 7.26 8.03 -2.50
N VAL A 128 6.15 7.36 -2.22
CA VAL A 128 5.25 7.72 -1.12
C VAL A 128 5.50 6.76 0.04
N VAL A 129 5.82 7.30 1.21
CA VAL A 129 5.91 6.55 2.46
C VAL A 129 4.73 6.98 3.33
N MET A 130 3.91 6.02 3.72
CA MET A 130 2.68 6.29 4.46
C MET A 130 2.73 5.59 5.83
N ILE A 131 2.40 6.32 6.88
CA ILE A 131 2.17 5.78 8.22
C ILE A 131 0.67 5.81 8.46
N THR A 132 0.08 4.66 8.72
CA THR A 132 -1.36 4.53 8.97
C THR A 132 -1.67 3.22 9.71
N HIS A 133 -2.74 3.23 10.46
CA HIS A 133 -3.35 2.04 11.05
C HIS A 133 -4.59 1.56 10.28
N GLN A 134 -4.96 2.24 9.19
CA GLN A 134 -6.13 1.92 8.36
C GLN A 134 -5.74 0.89 7.30
N MET A 135 -6.12 -0.36 7.49
CA MET A 135 -5.76 -1.47 6.58
C MET A 135 -6.33 -1.29 5.17
N GLU A 136 -7.51 -0.70 5.03
CA GLU A 136 -8.12 -0.39 3.74
C GLU A 136 -7.23 0.56 2.91
N VAL A 137 -6.61 1.54 3.58
CA VAL A 137 -5.66 2.47 2.95
C VAL A 137 -4.40 1.72 2.51
N VAL A 138 -3.81 0.89 3.40
CA VAL A 138 -2.63 0.08 3.07
C VAL A 138 -2.90 -0.79 1.84
N LYS A 139 -4.00 -1.54 1.85
CA LYS A 139 -4.40 -2.44 0.76
C LYS A 139 -4.62 -1.71 -0.57
N SER A 140 -5.13 -0.48 -0.51
CA SER A 140 -5.50 0.27 -1.71
C SER A 140 -4.32 0.91 -2.44
N ILE A 141 -3.25 1.33 -1.75
CA ILE A 141 -2.18 2.13 -2.38
C ILE A 141 -0.77 1.56 -2.20
N CYS A 142 -0.50 0.77 -1.16
CA CYS A 142 0.84 0.31 -0.86
C CYS A 142 1.25 -0.91 -1.69
N ASN A 143 2.52 -0.94 -2.14
CA ASN A 143 3.13 -2.10 -2.80
C ASN A 143 3.95 -2.93 -1.80
N LYS A 144 4.55 -2.24 -0.82
CA LYS A 144 5.37 -2.82 0.26
C LYS A 144 4.86 -2.32 1.59
N VAL A 145 5.01 -3.13 2.60
CA VAL A 145 4.62 -2.79 3.97
C VAL A 145 5.74 -3.15 4.95
N ALA A 146 5.81 -2.37 6.01
CA ALA A 146 6.60 -2.67 7.19
C ALA A 146 5.67 -2.54 8.41
N VAL A 147 5.50 -3.63 9.14
CA VAL A 147 4.67 -3.67 10.34
C VAL A 147 5.53 -3.30 11.53
N MET A 148 5.07 -2.32 12.32
CA MET A 148 5.79 -1.82 13.48
C MET A 148 5.04 -2.16 14.77
N GLU A 149 5.79 -2.61 15.77
CA GLU A 149 5.32 -2.86 17.12
C GLU A 149 6.38 -2.35 18.12
N GLU A 150 5.97 -1.58 19.11
CA GLU A 150 6.88 -0.99 20.11
C GLU A 150 8.12 -0.29 19.53
N GLY A 151 7.95 0.42 18.42
CA GLY A 151 9.02 1.18 17.75
C GLY A 151 10.02 0.32 16.95
N LYS A 152 9.73 -0.99 16.76
CA LYS A 152 10.56 -1.91 15.97
C LYS A 152 9.78 -2.42 14.76
N ILE A 153 10.47 -2.65 13.65
CA ILE A 153 9.90 -3.37 12.52
C ILE A 153 9.89 -4.85 12.87
N VAL A 154 8.70 -5.45 12.95
CA VAL A 154 8.50 -6.87 13.29
C VAL A 154 8.27 -7.73 12.06
N GLU A 155 7.82 -7.10 10.95
CA GLU A 155 7.64 -7.80 9.68
C GLU A 155 7.71 -6.79 8.53
N GLU A 156 8.32 -7.17 7.40
CA GLU A 156 8.37 -6.36 6.18
C GLU A 156 8.35 -7.25 4.94
N GLY A 157 7.83 -6.72 3.83
CA GLY A 157 7.77 -7.42 2.56
C GLY A 157 6.86 -6.74 1.55
N SER A 158 6.56 -7.45 0.46
CA SER A 158 5.48 -7.04 -0.43
C SER A 158 4.15 -7.14 0.30
N LEU A 159 3.18 -6.29 -0.08
CA LEU A 159 1.85 -6.31 0.50
C LEU A 159 1.22 -7.72 0.43
N VAL A 160 1.33 -8.36 -0.73
CA VAL A 160 0.76 -9.69 -0.97
C VAL A 160 1.40 -10.74 -0.06
N GLU A 161 2.73 -10.77 0.06
CA GLU A 161 3.46 -11.72 0.93
C GLU A 161 3.05 -11.56 2.39
N VAL A 162 3.10 -10.34 2.92
CA VAL A 162 2.80 -10.06 4.33
C VAL A 162 1.35 -10.41 4.67
N PHE A 163 0.40 -10.17 3.76
CA PHE A 163 -1.01 -10.51 4.00
C PHE A 163 -1.33 -11.98 3.74
N SER A 164 -0.63 -12.64 2.82
CA SER A 164 -0.86 -14.07 2.54
C SER A 164 -0.20 -14.99 3.57
N GLU A 165 0.95 -14.59 4.12
CA GLU A 165 1.74 -15.38 5.08
C GLU A 165 2.20 -14.53 6.28
N PRO A 166 1.27 -14.00 7.09
CA PRO A 166 1.64 -13.17 8.23
C PRO A 166 2.44 -13.99 9.26
N LYS A 167 3.62 -13.50 9.60
CA LYS A 167 4.54 -14.17 10.54
C LYS A 167 4.36 -13.65 11.96
N SER A 168 4.22 -12.32 12.12
CA SER A 168 4.04 -11.72 13.42
C SER A 168 2.60 -11.85 13.95
N SER A 169 2.42 -11.86 15.27
CA SER A 169 1.11 -11.87 15.91
C SER A 169 0.26 -10.67 15.52
N ILE A 170 0.87 -9.51 15.46
CA ILE A 170 0.16 -8.26 15.10
C ILE A 170 -0.28 -8.26 13.63
N THR A 171 0.53 -8.81 12.72
CA THR A 171 0.12 -8.93 11.31
C THR A 171 -1.04 -9.91 11.16
N LYS A 172 -1.01 -11.02 11.90
CA LYS A 172 -2.15 -11.96 11.96
C LYS A 172 -3.41 -11.27 12.46
N GLU A 173 -3.30 -10.48 13.54
CA GLU A 173 -4.43 -9.70 14.06
C GLU A 173 -4.98 -8.70 13.03
N PHE A 174 -4.13 -8.02 12.28
CA PHE A 174 -4.57 -7.13 11.20
C PHE A 174 -5.30 -7.87 10.09
N ARG A 175 -4.88 -9.08 9.73
CA ARG A 175 -5.60 -9.96 8.79
C ARG A 175 -6.94 -10.42 9.37
N GLU A 176 -6.97 -10.73 10.67
CA GLU A 176 -8.11 -11.33 11.36
C GLU A 176 -9.18 -10.32 11.79
N LYS A 177 -8.94 -9.01 11.69
CA LYS A 177 -9.89 -7.94 12.07
C LYS A 177 -11.21 -7.96 11.27
N THR A 178 -11.42 -8.94 10.39
CA THR A 178 -12.75 -9.19 9.85
C THR A 178 -13.57 -9.92 10.91
N LEU A 179 -14.51 -9.22 11.51
CA LEU A 179 -15.39 -9.67 12.63
C LEU A 179 -15.99 -11.08 12.40
N TYR A 180 -16.31 -11.38 11.14
CA TYR A 180 -16.93 -12.63 10.73
C TYR A 180 -16.04 -13.87 10.87
N ARG A 181 -14.70 -13.74 10.77
CA ARG A 181 -13.79 -14.88 10.90
C ARG A 181 -13.79 -15.45 12.33
N LYS A 182 -13.72 -14.58 13.34
CA LYS A 182 -13.74 -15.00 14.75
C LYS A 182 -15.07 -15.66 15.12
N GLU A 183 -16.17 -15.09 14.67
CA GLU A 183 -17.50 -15.67 14.90
C GLU A 183 -17.69 -17.01 14.17
N ALA A 184 -17.22 -17.13 12.93
CA ALA A 184 -17.27 -18.37 12.18
C ALA A 184 -16.46 -19.49 12.86
N ILE A 185 -15.23 -19.18 13.32
CA ILE A 185 -14.39 -20.14 14.06
C ILE A 185 -15.07 -20.56 15.36
N ALA A 186 -15.57 -19.63 16.16
CA ALA A 186 -16.25 -19.95 17.42
C ALA A 186 -17.51 -20.80 17.21
N LEU A 187 -18.25 -20.55 16.13
CA LEU A 187 -19.44 -21.34 15.77
C LEU A 187 -19.06 -22.75 15.31
N ALA A 188 -17.93 -22.89 14.64
CA ALA A 188 -17.46 -24.18 14.15
C ALA A 188 -16.89 -25.06 15.25
N GLU A 189 -16.10 -24.51 16.16
CA GLU A 189 -15.61 -25.21 17.34
C GLU A 189 -16.77 -25.76 18.17
N LYS A 190 -17.84 -24.95 18.38
CA LYS A 190 -19.05 -25.36 19.07
C LYS A 190 -19.75 -26.53 18.40
N ASN A 191 -19.72 -26.60 17.07
CA ASN A 191 -20.47 -27.59 16.28
C ASN A 191 -19.56 -28.73 15.73
N LYS A 192 -18.29 -28.81 16.13
CA LYS A 192 -17.31 -29.83 15.67
C LYS A 192 -17.23 -29.91 14.13
N ARG A 193 -17.13 -28.76 13.47
CA ARG A 193 -17.03 -28.65 12.01
C ARG A 193 -15.57 -28.65 11.56
N ASN A 194 -15.30 -29.25 10.41
CA ASN A 194 -13.98 -29.21 9.78
C ASN A 194 -13.82 -27.93 8.96
N LEU A 195 -13.28 -26.89 9.57
CA LEU A 195 -13.10 -25.59 8.93
C LEU A 195 -11.75 -25.44 8.31
N TYR A 196 -11.76 -24.96 7.09
CA TYR A 196 -10.57 -24.59 6.34
C TYR A 196 -10.68 -23.15 5.83
N GLU A 197 -9.58 -22.40 5.93
CA GLU A 197 -9.39 -21.16 5.20
C GLU A 197 -8.58 -21.43 3.94
N LEU A 198 -9.13 -21.04 2.82
CA LEU A 198 -8.48 -21.14 1.53
C LEU A 198 -8.03 -19.75 1.11
N THR A 199 -6.77 -19.60 0.67
CA THR A 199 -6.25 -18.34 0.14
C THR A 199 -5.87 -18.51 -1.32
N PHE A 200 -6.40 -17.64 -2.16
CA PHE A 200 -6.19 -17.59 -3.61
C PHE A 200 -5.42 -16.32 -3.97
N ILE A 201 -4.38 -16.42 -4.78
CA ILE A 201 -3.54 -15.28 -5.17
C ILE A 201 -3.45 -15.22 -6.69
N GLY A 202 -3.63 -14.00 -7.26
CA GLY A 202 -3.51 -13.75 -8.69
C GLY A 202 -4.60 -14.45 -9.49
N GLU A 203 -4.25 -15.06 -10.60
CA GLU A 203 -5.18 -15.75 -11.50
C GLU A 203 -5.95 -16.89 -10.83
N LYS A 204 -5.39 -17.47 -9.77
CA LYS A 204 -6.04 -18.53 -8.99
C LYS A 204 -7.33 -18.08 -8.28
N ALA A 205 -7.51 -16.76 -8.07
CA ALA A 205 -8.75 -16.22 -7.53
C ALA A 205 -9.97 -16.42 -8.47
N ASN A 206 -9.71 -16.69 -9.76
CA ASN A 206 -10.75 -16.97 -10.75
C ASN A 206 -10.88 -18.48 -11.06
N ASP A 207 -10.09 -19.33 -10.40
CA ASP A 207 -10.10 -20.78 -10.62
C ASP A 207 -11.35 -21.42 -10.00
N PRO A 208 -12.11 -22.24 -10.74
CA PRO A 208 -13.29 -22.95 -10.21
C PRO A 208 -12.92 -24.13 -9.29
N ALA A 209 -11.83 -23.99 -8.50
CA ALA A 209 -11.26 -25.06 -7.69
C ALA A 209 -12.25 -25.73 -6.73
N ILE A 210 -13.19 -24.96 -6.16
CA ILE A 210 -14.24 -25.52 -5.27
C ILE A 210 -15.21 -26.37 -6.07
N MET A 211 -15.59 -25.95 -7.27
CA MET A 211 -16.50 -26.72 -8.12
C MET A 211 -15.85 -28.02 -8.57
N ASP A 212 -14.57 -27.95 -8.96
CA ASP A 212 -13.80 -29.14 -9.36
C ASP A 212 -13.57 -30.08 -8.17
N LEU A 213 -13.37 -29.52 -6.96
CA LEU A 213 -13.24 -30.28 -5.73
C LEU A 213 -14.48 -31.15 -5.49
N VAL A 214 -15.67 -30.55 -5.43
CA VAL A 214 -16.90 -31.29 -5.11
C VAL A 214 -17.35 -32.23 -6.23
N ARG A 215 -16.84 -32.06 -7.46
CA ARG A 215 -17.10 -32.99 -8.58
C ARG A 215 -16.24 -34.25 -8.53
N ASN A 216 -15.01 -34.11 -8.04
CA ASN A 216 -14.00 -35.18 -8.14
C ASN A 216 -13.77 -35.91 -6.81
N TYR A 217 -14.20 -35.34 -5.70
CA TYR A 217 -14.01 -35.90 -4.36
C TYR A 217 -15.37 -36.05 -3.65
N PRO A 218 -15.60 -37.14 -2.89
CA PRO A 218 -16.86 -37.38 -2.19
C PRO A 218 -16.95 -36.54 -0.89
N VAL A 219 -16.88 -35.24 -1.05
CA VAL A 219 -16.97 -34.26 0.04
C VAL A 219 -18.09 -33.25 -0.21
N GLU A 220 -18.75 -32.81 0.84
CA GLU A 220 -19.69 -31.70 0.83
C GLU A 220 -18.97 -30.43 1.32
N VAL A 221 -19.13 -29.33 0.61
CA VAL A 221 -18.52 -28.05 0.95
C VAL A 221 -19.58 -26.98 1.15
N SER A 222 -19.57 -26.36 2.32
CA SER A 222 -20.35 -25.17 2.62
C SER A 222 -19.43 -23.96 2.73
N ILE A 223 -19.67 -22.94 1.93
CA ILE A 223 -18.95 -21.66 2.05
C ILE A 223 -19.61 -20.85 3.17
N LEU A 224 -18.85 -20.56 4.22
CA LEU A 224 -19.32 -19.79 5.37
C LEU A 224 -19.02 -18.30 5.24
N PHE A 225 -17.83 -17.99 4.70
CA PHE A 225 -17.40 -16.64 4.45
C PHE A 225 -16.52 -16.62 3.20
N GLY A 226 -16.55 -15.51 2.46
CA GLY A 226 -15.70 -15.32 1.29
C GLY A 226 -15.49 -13.84 1.01
N ASN A 227 -14.27 -13.50 0.65
CA ASN A 227 -13.89 -12.16 0.20
C ASN A 227 -12.90 -12.26 -0.95
N ILE A 228 -13.09 -11.41 -1.95
CA ILE A 228 -12.11 -11.21 -3.02
C ILE A 228 -11.81 -9.71 -3.07
N GLU A 229 -10.55 -9.37 -2.91
CA GLU A 229 -10.06 -7.99 -2.95
C GLU A 229 -8.86 -7.88 -3.88
N ILE A 230 -8.44 -6.67 -4.20
CA ILE A 230 -7.25 -6.42 -5.02
C ILE A 230 -6.18 -5.81 -4.14
N LEU A 231 -5.08 -6.55 -3.95
CA LEU A 231 -3.90 -6.10 -3.23
C LEU A 231 -2.81 -5.71 -4.23
N SER A 232 -2.47 -4.42 -4.32
CA SER A 232 -1.43 -3.94 -5.26
C SER A 232 -1.61 -4.45 -6.70
N ALA A 233 -2.84 -4.36 -7.23
CA ALA A 233 -3.26 -4.86 -8.55
C ALA A 233 -3.26 -6.40 -8.70
N VAL A 234 -3.07 -7.17 -7.62
CA VAL A 234 -3.15 -8.64 -7.62
C VAL A 234 -4.47 -9.05 -6.96
N PRO A 235 -5.32 -9.85 -7.62
CA PRO A 235 -6.49 -10.45 -7.00
C PRO A 235 -6.08 -11.33 -5.81
N PHE A 236 -6.73 -11.14 -4.68
CA PHE A 236 -6.51 -11.88 -3.44
C PHE A 236 -7.85 -12.32 -2.90
N GLY A 237 -8.06 -13.62 -2.85
CA GLY A 237 -9.31 -14.23 -2.37
C GLY A 237 -9.09 -15.03 -1.11
N THR A 238 -10.03 -14.95 -0.18
CA THR A 238 -10.10 -15.83 0.97
C THR A 238 -11.50 -16.45 1.05
N LEU A 239 -11.56 -17.76 1.27
CA LEU A 239 -12.80 -18.49 1.54
C LEU A 239 -12.67 -19.26 2.83
N THR A 240 -13.63 -19.12 3.73
CA THR A 240 -13.79 -20.02 4.87
C THR A 240 -14.85 -21.04 4.53
N ILE A 241 -14.47 -22.30 4.51
CA ILE A 241 -15.33 -23.41 4.15
C ILE A 241 -15.47 -24.40 5.29
N ASP A 242 -16.64 -25.05 5.39
CA ASP A 242 -16.89 -26.25 6.16
C ASP A 242 -16.89 -27.45 5.20
N MET A 243 -16.00 -28.41 5.44
CA MET A 243 -15.86 -29.59 4.59
C MET A 243 -16.32 -30.84 5.36
N LYS A 244 -17.27 -31.59 4.78
CA LYS A 244 -17.79 -32.84 5.33
C LYS A 244 -17.46 -34.00 4.40
N GLY A 245 -17.08 -35.14 4.97
CA GLY A 245 -16.69 -36.35 4.27
C GLY A 245 -16.02 -37.32 5.23
N GLU A 246 -15.62 -38.48 4.73
CA GLU A 246 -14.75 -39.37 5.47
C GLU A 246 -13.33 -38.77 5.60
N GLY A 247 -12.62 -39.11 6.70
CA GLY A 247 -11.32 -38.48 6.99
C GLY A 247 -10.32 -38.57 5.82
N LYS A 248 -10.28 -39.73 5.13
CA LYS A 248 -9.44 -39.92 3.95
C LYS A 248 -9.83 -38.98 2.80
N ASP A 249 -11.12 -38.85 2.53
CA ASP A 249 -11.61 -38.03 1.42
C ASP A 249 -11.33 -36.54 1.65
N ILE A 250 -11.44 -36.10 2.90
CA ILE A 250 -11.06 -34.73 3.29
C ILE A 250 -9.56 -34.51 3.10
N LEU A 251 -8.69 -35.47 3.48
CA LEU A 251 -7.25 -35.36 3.28
C LEU A 251 -6.90 -35.30 1.79
N ASP A 252 -7.52 -36.14 0.95
CA ASP A 252 -7.32 -36.14 -0.49
C ASP A 252 -7.81 -34.83 -1.13
N ALA A 253 -8.94 -34.31 -0.67
CA ALA A 253 -9.50 -33.00 -1.08
C ALA A 253 -8.56 -31.83 -0.71
N VAL A 254 -8.01 -31.83 0.50
CA VAL A 254 -7.01 -30.82 0.93
C VAL A 254 -5.73 -30.94 0.11
N ALA A 255 -5.24 -32.15 -0.16
CA ALA A 255 -4.07 -32.37 -1.00
C ALA A 255 -4.29 -31.85 -2.43
N TYR A 256 -5.48 -32.07 -3.00
CA TYR A 256 -5.86 -31.52 -4.30
C TYR A 256 -5.80 -30.00 -4.31
N LEU A 257 -6.42 -29.31 -3.33
CA LEU A 257 -6.38 -27.84 -3.26
C LEU A 257 -4.94 -27.32 -3.18
N LYS A 258 -4.10 -27.94 -2.35
CA LYS A 258 -2.67 -27.60 -2.25
C LYS A 258 -1.93 -27.82 -3.58
N SER A 259 -2.25 -28.88 -4.34
CA SER A 259 -1.65 -29.15 -5.66
C SER A 259 -1.99 -28.10 -6.71
N ARG A 260 -3.05 -27.32 -6.48
CA ARG A 260 -3.48 -26.18 -7.31
C ARG A 260 -2.86 -24.84 -6.87
N ASP A 261 -1.86 -24.85 -5.98
CA ASP A 261 -1.24 -23.68 -5.37
C ASP A 261 -2.24 -22.83 -4.55
N ILE A 262 -3.30 -23.44 -4.04
CA ILE A 262 -4.22 -22.81 -3.11
C ILE A 262 -3.69 -23.07 -1.70
N LYS A 263 -3.51 -22.02 -0.90
CA LYS A 263 -3.13 -22.19 0.49
C LYS A 263 -4.33 -22.66 1.29
N VAL A 264 -4.12 -23.69 2.10
CA VAL A 264 -5.16 -24.30 2.94
C VAL A 264 -4.67 -24.27 4.38
N GLU A 265 -5.36 -23.51 5.22
CA GLU A 265 -5.15 -23.43 6.66
C GLU A 265 -6.33 -24.08 7.38
N GLU A 266 -6.08 -25.03 8.26
CA GLU A 266 -7.10 -25.62 9.11
C GLU A 266 -7.37 -24.68 10.29
N LEU A 267 -8.64 -24.28 10.47
CA LEU A 267 -9.06 -23.32 11.49
C LEU A 267 -9.65 -23.99 12.72
N GLY A 268 -10.01 -25.24 12.64
CA GLY A 268 -10.60 -26.07 13.71
C GLY A 268 -11.26 -27.30 13.11
N GLY A 269 -11.25 -28.41 13.82
CA GLY A 269 -11.83 -29.66 13.37
C GLY A 269 -11.67 -30.77 14.44
N GLN A 270 -12.26 -31.94 14.18
CA GLN A 270 -11.87 -33.15 14.88
C GLN A 270 -10.49 -33.54 14.41
N GLU A 271 -9.57 -33.91 15.33
CA GLU A 271 -8.34 -34.60 14.92
C GLU A 271 -8.74 -35.76 14.01
N ILE A 272 -8.38 -35.68 12.73
CA ILE A 272 -8.56 -36.77 11.80
C ILE A 272 -7.52 -37.78 12.20
N ALA A 273 -7.95 -38.77 13.01
CA ALA A 273 -7.11 -39.89 13.38
C ALA A 273 -6.69 -40.61 12.08
N GLY A 274 -5.38 -40.55 11.78
CA GLY A 274 -4.76 -41.21 10.67
C GLY A 274 -4.74 -42.72 10.82
#